data_ac3adea060b2c64c1631e75eae3eee56
#
_entry.id   ac3adea060b2c64c1631e75eae3eee56
#
_cell.length_a   1.000
_cell.length_b   1.000
_cell.length_c   1.000
_cell.angle_alpha   90.00
_cell.angle_beta   90.00
_cell.angle_gamma   90.00
#
_symmetry.space_group_name_H-M   'P 1'
#
loop_
_entity.id
_entity.type
_entity.pdbx_description
1 polymer ?
#
loop_
_entity_poly.entity_id
_entity_poly.type
_entity_poly.pdbx_seq_one_letter_code
_entity_poly.pdbx_strand_id
1 'polypeptide(L)'
;MLTLLHALRQKIAIGYVGGSDLAKQQEQLGDTDVPVTTLFDFCFPENGLTAFKLGVQLPSQSFIGWLGEAKYKDLVKFILHYIADLDIPVKRGTFVEFRNGMINVSPIGRNASVDERNEYQRYDLEHKIRETFVGILQQKFPDLGLE
;
A
#
# COMPACT_ATOMS: atom_id res chain seq x y z
N MET A 1 -11.54 -15.66 18.56
CA MET A 1 -10.24 -15.10 18.13
C MET A 1 -9.64 -14.20 19.20
N LEU A 2 -10.28 -13.15 19.65
CA LEU A 2 -9.72 -12.20 20.64
C LEU A 2 -9.31 -12.87 21.96
N THR A 3 -10.11 -13.79 22.50
CA THR A 3 -9.78 -14.54 23.73
C THR A 3 -8.47 -15.31 23.60
N LEU A 4 -8.21 -15.92 22.42
CA LEU A 4 -6.96 -16.63 22.16
C LEU A 4 -5.77 -15.68 22.09
N LEU A 5 -5.95 -14.53 21.41
CA LEU A 5 -4.91 -13.49 21.31
C LEU A 5 -4.57 -12.92 22.69
N HIS A 6 -5.55 -12.67 23.54
CA HIS A 6 -5.32 -12.25 24.92
C HIS A 6 -4.53 -13.28 25.73
N ALA A 7 -4.88 -14.57 25.62
CA ALA A 7 -4.14 -15.63 26.30
C ALA A 7 -2.70 -15.77 25.77
N LEU A 8 -2.51 -15.61 24.47
CA LEU A 8 -1.19 -15.66 23.83
C LEU A 8 -0.30 -14.49 24.25
N ARG A 9 -0.87 -13.27 24.33
CA ARG A 9 -0.17 -12.06 24.74
C ARG A 9 0.40 -12.14 26.15
N GLN A 10 -0.18 -12.98 27.03
CA GLN A 10 0.36 -13.23 28.36
C GLN A 10 1.68 -14.05 28.33
N LYS A 11 1.99 -14.68 27.20
CA LYS A 11 3.14 -15.59 27.06
C LYS A 11 4.20 -15.05 26.12
N ILE A 12 3.80 -14.32 25.08
CA ILE A 12 4.69 -13.77 24.06
C ILE A 12 4.16 -12.40 23.60
N ALA A 13 5.06 -11.54 23.14
CA ALA A 13 4.66 -10.32 22.46
C ALA A 13 3.99 -10.66 21.12
N ILE A 14 2.86 -10.03 20.84
CA ILE A 14 2.13 -10.21 19.57
C ILE A 14 1.97 -8.88 18.85
N GLY A 15 2.02 -8.94 17.53
CA GLY A 15 1.81 -7.78 16.68
C GLY A 15 1.20 -8.16 15.34
N TYR A 16 0.82 -7.16 14.57
CA TYR A 16 0.37 -7.35 13.20
C TYR A 16 0.96 -6.29 12.27
N VAL A 17 1.02 -6.62 10.99
CA VAL A 17 1.30 -5.71 9.89
C VAL A 17 0.21 -5.88 8.83
N GLY A 18 -0.22 -4.79 8.23
CA GLY A 18 -1.21 -4.84 7.16
C GLY A 18 -1.17 -3.60 6.27
N GLY A 19 -1.52 -3.78 4.99
CA GLY A 19 -1.53 -2.70 3.99
C GLY A 19 -2.68 -1.70 4.13
N SER A 20 -3.69 -2.01 4.95
CA SER A 20 -4.81 -1.11 5.22
C SER A 20 -4.43 -0.04 6.23
N ASP A 21 -5.16 1.08 6.22
CA ASP A 21 -5.07 2.10 7.25
C ASP A 21 -5.56 1.60 8.62
N LEU A 22 -5.30 2.38 9.66
CA LEU A 22 -5.68 2.03 11.03
C LEU A 22 -7.19 1.88 11.21
N ALA A 23 -7.99 2.71 10.53
CA ALA A 23 -9.44 2.67 10.63
C ALA A 23 -10.00 1.34 10.11
N LYS A 24 -9.47 0.87 8.97
CA LYS A 24 -9.86 -0.43 8.41
C LYS A 24 -9.37 -1.60 9.27
N GLN A 25 -8.22 -1.48 9.89
CA GLN A 25 -7.71 -2.50 10.82
C GLN A 25 -8.52 -2.53 12.13
N GLN A 26 -8.99 -1.37 12.62
CA GLN A 26 -9.92 -1.31 13.74
C GLN A 26 -11.23 -2.06 13.44
N GLU A 27 -11.77 -1.88 12.23
CA GLU A 27 -12.97 -2.60 11.78
C GLU A 27 -12.76 -4.12 11.73
N GLN A 28 -11.58 -4.57 11.26
CA GLN A 28 -11.32 -5.98 11.01
C GLN A 28 -10.83 -6.76 12.23
N LEU A 29 -10.04 -6.15 13.08
CA LEU A 29 -9.30 -6.80 14.19
C LEU A 29 -9.69 -6.25 15.56
N GLY A 30 -10.22 -5.03 15.60
CA GLY A 30 -10.63 -4.37 16.85
C GLY A 30 -11.97 -4.86 17.37
N ASP A 31 -12.30 -4.40 18.55
CA ASP A 31 -13.65 -4.48 19.12
C ASP A 31 -14.28 -3.09 19.10
N THR A 32 -15.61 -3.00 19.19
CA THR A 32 -16.35 -1.73 19.12
C THR A 32 -15.88 -0.70 20.14
N ASP A 33 -15.47 -1.16 21.33
CA ASP A 33 -15.11 -0.30 22.47
C ASP A 33 -13.61 -0.31 22.80
N VAL A 34 -12.80 -1.11 22.09
CA VAL A 34 -11.37 -1.26 22.41
C VAL A 34 -10.52 -0.94 21.18
N PRO A 35 -9.62 0.06 21.25
CA PRO A 35 -8.73 0.37 20.14
C PRO A 35 -7.85 -0.82 19.78
N VAL A 36 -7.76 -1.15 18.50
CA VAL A 36 -6.92 -2.25 18.00
C VAL A 36 -5.46 -2.11 18.44
N THR A 37 -4.98 -0.89 18.58
CA THR A 37 -3.62 -0.56 19.04
C THR A 37 -3.34 -0.99 20.48
N THR A 38 -4.38 -1.27 21.28
CA THR A 38 -4.23 -1.75 22.65
C THR A 38 -4.35 -3.27 22.78
N LEU A 39 -4.90 -3.93 21.74
CA LEU A 39 -5.04 -5.39 21.71
C LEU A 39 -3.72 -6.12 21.39
N PHE A 40 -2.78 -5.43 20.79
CA PHE A 40 -1.48 -5.96 20.36
C PHE A 40 -0.34 -5.16 20.99
N ASP A 41 0.82 -5.77 21.10
CA ASP A 41 2.04 -5.09 21.56
C ASP A 41 2.63 -4.20 20.49
N PHE A 42 2.50 -4.64 19.21
CA PHE A 42 2.95 -3.89 18.04
C PHE A 42 1.87 -3.88 16.97
N CYS A 43 1.61 -2.71 16.40
CA CYS A 43 0.66 -2.53 15.32
C CYS A 43 1.33 -1.73 14.19
N PHE A 44 1.31 -2.28 12.98
CA PHE A 44 1.93 -1.68 11.81
C PHE A 44 0.92 -1.50 10.67
N PRO A 45 0.03 -0.48 10.76
CA PRO A 45 -0.82 -0.06 9.65
C PRO A 45 0.01 0.41 8.46
N GLU A 46 -0.60 0.39 7.27
CA GLU A 46 0.01 0.88 6.03
C GLU A 46 1.41 0.31 5.78
N ASN A 47 1.57 -1.01 6.02
CA ASN A 47 2.84 -1.74 5.90
C ASN A 47 3.97 -1.21 6.81
N GLY A 48 3.61 -0.63 7.96
CA GLY A 48 4.57 -0.14 8.94
C GLY A 48 4.93 1.34 8.82
N LEU A 49 4.30 2.07 7.92
CA LEU A 49 4.48 3.52 7.78
C LEU A 49 3.88 4.30 8.95
N THR A 50 2.82 3.76 9.53
CA THR A 50 2.34 4.13 10.86
C THR A 50 2.65 2.97 11.80
N ALA A 51 3.20 3.26 12.97
CA ALA A 51 3.58 2.23 13.93
C ALA A 51 3.11 2.59 15.33
N PHE A 52 2.63 1.59 16.07
CA PHE A 52 2.27 1.71 17.47
C PHE A 52 2.97 0.62 18.28
N LYS A 53 3.41 0.98 19.47
CA LYS A 53 3.92 0.06 20.48
C LYS A 53 3.11 0.25 21.76
N LEU A 54 2.45 -0.80 22.23
CA LEU A 54 1.63 -0.77 23.44
C LEU A 54 0.60 0.39 23.46
N GLY A 55 -0.04 0.66 22.32
CA GLY A 55 -1.00 1.74 22.16
C GLY A 55 -0.40 3.13 21.93
N VAL A 56 0.91 3.29 22.04
CA VAL A 56 1.59 4.57 21.83
C VAL A 56 2.11 4.64 20.40
N GLN A 57 1.75 5.70 19.69
CA GLN A 57 2.23 5.92 18.33
C GLN A 57 3.73 6.25 18.32
N LEU A 58 4.47 5.53 17.49
CA LEU A 58 5.87 5.78 17.23
C LEU A 58 6.04 6.88 16.17
N PRO A 59 7.20 7.57 16.13
CA PRO A 59 7.50 8.49 15.05
C PRO A 59 7.35 7.80 13.68
N SER A 60 6.57 8.39 12.78
CA SER A 60 6.38 7.90 11.43
C SER A 60 6.85 8.95 10.43
N GLN A 61 7.32 8.49 9.28
CA GLN A 61 7.59 9.37 8.14
C GLN A 61 6.53 9.12 7.08
N SER A 62 5.88 10.20 6.60
CA SER A 62 5.02 10.07 5.43
C SER A 62 5.88 9.92 4.17
N PHE A 63 5.36 9.20 3.19
CA PHE A 63 6.02 9.05 1.89
C PHE A 63 6.36 10.41 1.26
N ILE A 64 5.40 11.34 1.29
CA ILE A 64 5.61 12.68 0.74
C ILE A 64 6.61 13.51 1.57
N GLY A 65 6.66 13.32 2.89
CA GLY A 65 7.64 13.96 3.75
C GLY A 65 9.08 13.51 3.46
N TRP A 66 9.25 12.22 3.11
CA TRP A 66 10.54 11.67 2.70
C TRP A 66 10.91 12.08 1.28
N LEU A 67 9.99 11.95 0.31
CA LEU A 67 10.26 12.19 -1.10
C LEU A 67 10.35 13.68 -1.45
N GLY A 68 9.51 14.49 -0.84
CA GLY A 68 9.29 15.89 -1.16
C GLY A 68 8.35 16.08 -2.36
N GLU A 69 7.59 17.17 -2.33
CA GLU A 69 6.52 17.46 -3.30
C GLU A 69 7.04 17.58 -4.75
N ALA A 70 8.22 18.15 -4.94
CA ALA A 70 8.79 18.34 -6.29
C ALA A 70 9.07 16.99 -6.96
N LYS A 71 9.79 16.10 -6.28
CA LYS A 71 10.09 14.74 -6.79
C LYS A 71 8.84 13.91 -6.98
N TYR A 72 7.86 14.05 -6.07
CA TYR A 72 6.56 13.39 -6.17
C TYR A 72 5.82 13.79 -7.45
N LYS A 73 5.74 15.09 -7.75
CA LYS A 73 5.11 15.58 -8.98
C LYS A 73 5.79 15.04 -10.24
N ASP A 74 7.12 15.02 -10.26
CA ASP A 74 7.88 14.49 -11.40
C ASP A 74 7.64 13.00 -11.60
N LEU A 75 7.61 12.23 -10.50
CA LEU A 75 7.30 10.81 -10.52
C LEU A 75 5.87 10.55 -11.05
N VAL A 76 4.87 11.23 -10.49
CA VAL A 76 3.47 11.07 -10.90
C VAL A 76 3.26 11.50 -12.35
N LYS A 77 3.86 12.60 -12.76
CA LYS A 77 3.80 13.06 -14.16
C LYS A 77 4.33 11.99 -15.11
N PHE A 78 5.49 11.43 -14.81
CA PHE A 78 6.08 10.36 -15.61
C PHE A 78 5.16 9.13 -15.67
N ILE A 79 4.65 8.66 -14.52
CA ILE A 79 3.74 7.52 -14.42
C ILE A 79 2.50 7.73 -15.27
N LEU A 80 1.87 8.90 -15.19
CA LEU A 80 0.64 9.19 -15.93
C LEU A 80 0.89 9.23 -17.45
N HIS A 81 1.99 9.84 -17.90
CA HIS A 81 2.38 9.81 -19.31
C HIS A 81 2.63 8.38 -19.79
N TYR A 82 3.38 7.61 -19.04
CA TYR A 82 3.64 6.21 -19.39
C TYR A 82 2.37 5.39 -19.50
N ILE A 83 1.45 5.50 -18.53
CA ILE A 83 0.18 4.78 -18.57
C ILE A 83 -0.71 5.27 -19.72
N ALA A 84 -0.68 6.56 -20.06
CA ALA A 84 -1.46 7.09 -21.19
C ALA A 84 -1.05 6.43 -22.51
N ASP A 85 0.25 6.22 -22.71
CA ASP A 85 0.83 5.64 -23.92
C ASP A 85 0.78 4.09 -23.95
N LEU A 86 0.52 3.43 -22.82
CA LEU A 86 0.39 1.97 -22.78
C LEU A 86 -0.81 1.50 -23.62
N ASP A 87 -0.55 0.56 -24.54
CA ASP A 87 -1.60 -0.17 -25.24
C ASP A 87 -1.97 -1.43 -24.44
N ILE A 88 -3.04 -1.33 -23.65
CA ILE A 88 -3.57 -2.40 -22.80
C ILE A 88 -5.09 -2.53 -22.99
N PRO A 89 -5.68 -3.71 -22.82
CA PRO A 89 -7.07 -3.98 -23.16
C PRO A 89 -8.09 -3.07 -22.49
N VAL A 90 -7.82 -2.64 -21.26
CA VAL A 90 -8.77 -1.90 -20.42
C VAL A 90 -8.08 -0.79 -19.66
N LYS A 91 -8.70 0.41 -19.64
CA LYS A 91 -8.31 1.53 -18.78
C LYS A 91 -9.56 2.11 -18.10
N ARG A 92 -9.60 2.12 -16.74
CA ARG A 92 -10.78 2.54 -15.96
C ARG A 92 -10.54 3.73 -15.01
N GLY A 93 -9.26 4.11 -14.72
CA GLY A 93 -8.93 5.08 -13.66
C GLY A 93 -9.11 4.41 -12.29
N THR A 94 -8.94 5.02 -11.21
CA THR A 94 -7.84 5.76 -10.68
C THR A 94 -6.50 5.08 -10.98
N PHE A 95 -5.63 5.72 -11.73
CA PHE A 95 -4.36 5.10 -12.13
C PHE A 95 -3.28 5.28 -11.06
N VAL A 96 -3.26 6.43 -10.40
CA VAL A 96 -2.36 6.75 -9.30
C VAL A 96 -3.19 7.16 -8.09
N GLU A 97 -3.02 6.45 -6.99
CA GLU A 97 -3.69 6.75 -5.72
C GLU A 97 -2.65 7.12 -4.67
N PHE A 98 -2.73 8.36 -4.21
CA PHE A 98 -1.89 8.85 -3.11
C PHE A 98 -2.38 8.28 -1.78
N ARG A 99 -1.46 7.77 -0.98
CA ARG A 99 -1.68 7.36 0.41
C ARG A 99 -0.60 7.96 1.30
N ASN A 100 -0.85 8.06 2.59
CA ASN A 100 0.09 8.67 3.53
C ASN A 100 1.50 8.05 3.44
N GLY A 101 1.59 6.78 3.24
CA GLY A 101 2.84 6.05 3.29
C GLY A 101 3.31 5.42 1.99
N MET A 102 2.54 5.53 0.93
CA MET A 102 2.87 4.95 -0.38
C MET A 102 2.06 5.60 -1.49
N ILE A 103 2.46 5.36 -2.72
CA ILE A 103 1.58 5.52 -3.87
C ILE A 103 1.20 4.14 -4.41
N ASN A 104 -0.05 3.99 -4.78
CA ASN A 104 -0.51 2.80 -5.46
C ASN A 104 -0.73 3.14 -6.94
N VAL A 105 -0.06 2.40 -7.81
CA VAL A 105 -0.14 2.58 -9.27
C VAL A 105 -0.81 1.36 -9.90
N SER A 106 -1.81 1.62 -10.71
CA SER A 106 -2.54 0.57 -11.43
C SER A 106 -2.68 0.93 -12.91
N PRO A 107 -2.03 0.23 -13.83
CA PRO A 107 -2.13 0.52 -15.27
C PRO A 107 -3.55 0.47 -15.82
N ILE A 108 -4.38 -0.46 -15.35
CA ILE A 108 -5.79 -0.53 -15.75
C ILE A 108 -6.71 0.35 -14.91
N GLY A 109 -6.21 0.87 -13.79
CA GLY A 109 -6.99 1.65 -12.83
C GLY A 109 -7.69 0.82 -11.76
N ARG A 110 -7.84 1.42 -10.59
CA ARG A 110 -8.46 0.77 -9.42
C ARG A 110 -9.95 0.54 -9.55
N ASN A 111 -10.62 1.29 -10.44
CA ASN A 111 -12.06 1.16 -10.70
C ASN A 111 -12.40 -0.03 -11.59
N ALA A 112 -11.39 -0.77 -12.08
CA ALA A 112 -11.60 -2.01 -12.82
C ALA A 112 -12.33 -3.06 -11.97
N SER A 113 -13.28 -3.77 -12.57
CA SER A 113 -14.00 -4.88 -11.96
C SER A 113 -13.07 -6.06 -11.62
N VAL A 114 -13.58 -7.02 -10.87
CA VAL A 114 -12.81 -8.23 -10.55
C VAL A 114 -12.46 -9.01 -11.81
N ASP A 115 -13.41 -9.13 -12.75
CA ASP A 115 -13.19 -9.86 -13.99
C ASP A 115 -12.15 -9.17 -14.88
N GLU A 116 -12.23 -7.84 -15.02
CA GLU A 116 -11.23 -7.05 -15.75
C GLU A 116 -9.82 -7.16 -15.14
N ARG A 117 -9.71 -7.23 -13.81
CA ARG A 117 -8.44 -7.45 -13.13
C ARG A 117 -7.87 -8.84 -13.38
N ASN A 118 -8.72 -9.88 -13.36
CA ASN A 118 -8.32 -11.25 -13.64
C ASN A 118 -7.89 -11.42 -15.10
N GLU A 119 -8.58 -10.76 -16.04
CA GLU A 119 -8.20 -10.73 -17.44
C GLU A 119 -6.88 -9.99 -17.66
N TYR A 120 -6.73 -8.82 -17.06
CA TYR A 120 -5.47 -8.07 -17.10
C TYR A 120 -4.32 -8.84 -16.49
N GLN A 121 -4.52 -9.58 -15.40
CA GLN A 121 -3.47 -10.40 -14.81
C GLN A 121 -2.95 -11.46 -15.80
N ARG A 122 -3.83 -12.10 -16.55
CA ARG A 122 -3.44 -13.07 -17.60
C ARG A 122 -2.66 -12.38 -18.72
N TYR A 123 -3.16 -11.24 -19.18
CA TYR A 123 -2.50 -10.43 -20.20
C TYR A 123 -1.09 -9.98 -19.74
N ASP A 124 -0.98 -9.49 -18.51
CA ASP A 124 0.29 -9.02 -17.95
C ASP A 124 1.32 -10.14 -17.76
N LEU A 125 0.89 -11.35 -17.41
CA LEU A 125 1.78 -12.53 -17.34
C LEU A 125 2.43 -12.85 -18.70
N GLU A 126 1.70 -12.65 -19.79
CA GLU A 126 2.19 -12.87 -21.15
C GLU A 126 3.06 -11.70 -21.65
N HIS A 127 2.59 -10.47 -21.46
CA HIS A 127 3.19 -9.26 -22.07
C HIS A 127 4.17 -8.52 -21.15
N LYS A 128 4.29 -8.94 -19.88
CA LYS A 128 5.25 -8.37 -18.91
C LYS A 128 5.10 -6.86 -18.68
N ILE A 129 3.88 -6.34 -18.75
CA ILE A 129 3.61 -4.90 -18.69
C ILE A 129 4.11 -4.28 -17.38
N ARG A 130 3.75 -4.87 -16.23
CA ARG A 130 4.17 -4.36 -14.91
C ARG A 130 5.67 -4.53 -14.68
N GLU A 131 6.24 -5.68 -15.06
CA GLU A 131 7.67 -5.95 -14.95
C GLU A 131 8.48 -4.92 -15.75
N THR A 132 8.09 -4.67 -17.00
CA THR A 132 8.72 -3.66 -17.86
C THR A 132 8.59 -2.26 -17.27
N PHE A 133 7.41 -1.92 -16.78
CA PHE A 133 7.14 -0.61 -16.17
C PHE A 133 8.00 -0.37 -14.92
N VAL A 134 8.11 -1.35 -14.03
CA VAL A 134 8.97 -1.28 -12.85
C VAL A 134 10.43 -1.06 -13.26
N GLY A 135 10.94 -1.81 -14.24
CA GLY A 135 12.30 -1.64 -14.75
C GLY A 135 12.56 -0.22 -15.30
N ILE A 136 11.61 0.34 -16.03
CA ILE A 136 11.70 1.72 -16.54
C ILE A 136 11.68 2.75 -15.39
N LEU A 137 10.83 2.56 -14.40
CA LEU A 137 10.77 3.43 -13.22
C LEU A 137 12.09 3.41 -12.43
N GLN A 138 12.65 2.23 -12.20
CA GLN A 138 13.94 2.06 -11.51
C GLN A 138 15.09 2.75 -12.25
N GLN A 139 15.11 2.65 -13.58
CA GLN A 139 16.10 3.34 -14.41
C GLN A 139 15.93 4.86 -14.39
N LYS A 140 14.68 5.33 -14.41
CA LYS A 140 14.37 6.77 -14.46
C LYS A 140 14.56 7.46 -13.10
N PHE A 141 14.33 6.74 -12.01
CA PHE A 141 14.37 7.24 -10.64
C PHE A 141 15.21 6.33 -9.74
N PRO A 142 16.52 6.18 -10.02
CA PRO A 142 17.38 5.24 -9.30
C PRO A 142 17.51 5.55 -7.80
N ASP A 143 17.34 6.82 -7.43
CA ASP A 143 17.48 7.27 -6.04
C ASP A 143 16.24 7.01 -5.16
N LEU A 144 15.15 6.48 -5.74
CA LEU A 144 13.90 6.27 -5.02
C LEU A 144 13.75 4.87 -4.42
N GLY A 145 14.65 3.93 -4.70
CA GLY A 145 14.58 2.56 -4.19
C GLY A 145 13.24 1.87 -4.50
N LEU A 146 12.74 2.06 -5.73
CA LEU A 146 11.45 1.50 -6.16
C LEU A 146 11.58 -0.02 -6.35
N GLU A 147 10.61 -0.78 -5.81
CA GLU A 147 10.51 -2.24 -5.93
C GLU A 147 9.16 -2.66 -6.55
#